data_f7586c82a3d9578f5fabe83acc21f5b7
#
_entry.id   f7586c82a3d9578f5fabe83acc21f5b7
#
_cell.length_a   1.000
_cell.length_b   1.000
_cell.length_c   1.000
_cell.angle_alpha   90.00
_cell.angle_beta   90.00
_cell.angle_gamma   90.00
#
_symmetry.space_group_name_H-M   'P 1'
#
loop_
_entity.id
_entity.type
_entity.pdbx_description
1 polymer ?
#
loop_
_entity_poly.entity_id
_entity_poly.type
_entity_poly.pdbx_seq_one_letter_code
_entity_poly.pdbx_strand_id
1 'polypeptide(L)'
;MKGIDFNLGSGITFSKHIPEEKDNFDRVFEIFKELITHTSGDIEESFNWLESLDKEYNIFSEEYSLEDFQEDLKKRGYIKDEIDSDNDSGSGNSKKILTAKLESALRKYALDQIFGKLKKSGLGNHQTSKSGLGDEKDGELREFRYGDDISSINMTESVKKAQINNGLSDFLITENDLVVEQTRHKAQMSTVLMIDISHSMILYGEDRITPAKKVAMALVELIKRKYPKDSIHIIVFGNEAWTIKIKDLPYLKVGPYHTNTVAGLELAMDILRRKRNTNKQIFMITD
;
A
#
# COMPACT_ATOMS: atom_id res chain seq x y z
N MET A 1 16.59 -23.08 -2.53
CA MET A 1 15.64 -23.94 -1.76
C MET A 1 16.23 -25.33 -1.66
N LYS A 2 16.77 -25.71 -0.49
CA LYS A 2 17.13 -27.10 -0.21
C LYS A 2 16.09 -27.65 0.76
N GLY A 3 15.05 -28.33 0.21
CA GLY A 3 14.10 -29.08 0.99
C GLY A 3 14.60 -30.53 1.13
N ILE A 4 14.38 -31.14 2.28
CA ILE A 4 14.58 -32.59 2.46
C ILE A 4 13.25 -33.23 2.08
N ASP A 5 13.22 -33.92 0.94
CA ASP A 5 12.03 -34.60 0.44
C ASP A 5 11.96 -36.02 1.01
N PHE A 6 10.86 -36.38 1.67
CA PHE A 6 10.55 -37.75 2.08
C PHE A 6 9.50 -38.30 1.14
N ASN A 7 9.83 -39.36 0.43
CA ASN A 7 8.92 -40.08 -0.46
C ASN A 7 8.40 -41.33 0.25
N LEU A 8 7.15 -41.30 0.68
CA LEU A 8 6.42 -42.47 1.17
C LEU A 8 5.64 -43.04 -0.02
N GLY A 9 6.09 -44.14 -0.62
CA GLY A 9 5.58 -44.86 -1.81
C GLY A 9 4.11 -44.78 -2.23
N SER A 10 3.37 -43.80 -1.76
CA SER A 10 1.96 -43.45 -2.03
C SER A 10 1.79 -42.24 -2.96
N GLY A 11 2.86 -41.74 -3.57
CA GLY A 11 2.77 -40.54 -4.45
C GLY A 11 2.60 -39.19 -3.70
N ILE A 12 2.67 -39.17 -2.37
CA ILE A 12 2.61 -37.97 -1.55
C ILE A 12 4.02 -37.60 -1.11
N THR A 13 4.50 -36.42 -1.54
CA THR A 13 5.80 -35.89 -1.14
C THR A 13 5.60 -34.84 -0.06
N PHE A 14 6.19 -35.05 1.11
CA PHE A 14 6.23 -34.05 2.17
C PHE A 14 7.55 -33.30 2.11
N SER A 15 7.51 -31.98 1.88
CA SER A 15 8.68 -31.13 2.01
C SER A 15 8.62 -30.40 3.36
N LYS A 16 9.66 -30.55 4.18
CA LYS A 16 9.82 -29.75 5.39
C LYS A 16 10.30 -28.36 4.98
N HIS A 17 9.47 -27.34 5.17
CA HIS A 17 9.88 -25.95 5.04
C HIS A 17 10.89 -25.64 6.16
N ILE A 18 12.18 -25.56 5.81
CA ILE A 18 13.20 -25.01 6.69
C ILE A 18 13.13 -23.50 6.46
N PRO A 19 12.80 -22.69 7.49
CA PRO A 19 12.85 -21.24 7.33
C PRO A 19 14.29 -20.86 6.93
N GLU A 20 14.45 -20.10 5.84
CA GLU A 20 15.73 -19.53 5.47
C GLU A 20 16.24 -18.74 6.67
N GLU A 21 17.45 -19.03 7.15
CA GLU A 21 18.13 -18.16 8.10
C GLU A 21 18.20 -16.80 7.44
N LYS A 22 17.60 -15.79 8.09
CA LYS A 22 17.65 -14.41 7.59
C LYS A 22 19.13 -14.03 7.50
N ASP A 23 19.56 -13.56 6.34
CA ASP A 23 20.87 -12.97 6.14
C ASP A 23 21.11 -11.90 7.23
N ASN A 24 22.33 -11.78 7.73
CA ASN A 24 22.69 -10.78 8.75
C ASN A 24 22.20 -9.38 8.34
N PHE A 25 22.32 -9.04 7.06
CA PHE A 25 21.77 -7.82 6.51
C PHE A 25 20.27 -7.70 6.74
N ASP A 26 19.48 -8.71 6.41
CA ASP A 26 18.01 -8.64 6.49
C ASP A 26 17.51 -8.44 7.93
N ARG A 27 18.20 -9.06 8.90
CA ARG A 27 17.90 -8.90 10.33
C ARG A 27 18.17 -7.48 10.81
N VAL A 28 19.34 -6.94 10.50
CA VAL A 28 19.72 -5.56 10.87
C VAL A 28 18.86 -4.55 10.10
N PHE A 29 18.53 -4.83 8.85
CA PHE A 29 17.71 -3.97 8.02
C PHE A 29 16.27 -3.85 8.53
N GLU A 30 15.70 -4.87 9.16
CA GLU A 30 14.40 -4.75 9.82
C GLU A 30 14.44 -3.77 10.99
N ILE A 31 15.47 -3.85 11.82
CA ILE A 31 15.70 -2.90 12.93
C ILE A 31 15.91 -1.49 12.39
N PHE A 32 16.76 -1.35 11.39
CA PHE A 32 17.04 -0.05 10.76
C PHE A 32 15.78 0.62 10.17
N LYS A 33 14.87 -0.13 9.54
CA LYS A 33 13.59 0.41 9.06
C LYS A 33 12.73 0.97 10.19
N GLU A 34 12.74 0.31 11.32
CA GLU A 34 12.04 0.78 12.52
C GLU A 34 12.64 2.09 13.02
N LEU A 35 13.97 2.14 13.19
CA LEU A 35 14.70 3.32 13.65
C LEU A 35 14.50 4.53 12.71
N ILE A 36 14.61 4.34 11.40
CA ILE A 36 14.35 5.40 10.41
C ILE A 36 12.94 5.99 10.53
N THR A 37 11.96 5.16 10.87
CA THR A 37 10.59 5.64 11.07
C THR A 37 10.48 6.48 12.34
N HIS A 38 11.17 6.12 13.40
CA HIS A 38 11.23 6.87 14.66
C HIS A 38 11.98 8.19 14.49
N THR A 39 13.16 8.17 13.88
CA THR A 39 13.99 9.38 13.68
C THR A 39 13.46 10.31 12.57
N SER A 40 12.26 10.00 12.01
CA SER A 40 11.64 10.78 10.93
C SER A 40 12.55 10.94 9.70
N GLY A 41 13.25 9.85 9.34
CA GLY A 41 14.09 9.81 8.16
C GLY A 41 15.52 10.34 8.37
N ASP A 42 15.91 10.62 9.60
CA ASP A 42 17.29 10.98 9.92
C ASP A 42 18.18 9.75 9.94
N ILE A 43 19.04 9.63 8.93
CA ILE A 43 19.92 8.47 8.75
C ILE A 43 21.03 8.43 9.78
N GLU A 44 21.61 9.59 10.10
CA GLU A 44 22.74 9.67 11.04
C GLU A 44 22.26 9.34 12.46
N GLU A 45 21.17 9.93 12.87
CA GLU A 45 20.53 9.62 14.15
C GLU A 45 20.16 8.12 14.23
N SER A 46 19.65 7.54 13.14
CA SER A 46 19.31 6.11 13.09
C SER A 46 20.54 5.21 13.24
N PHE A 47 21.69 5.57 12.69
CA PHE A 47 22.93 4.83 12.87
C PHE A 47 23.48 4.97 14.30
N ASN A 48 23.39 6.15 14.91
CA ASN A 48 23.78 6.36 16.31
C ASN A 48 22.93 5.51 17.27
N TRP A 49 21.63 5.41 16.99
CA TRP A 49 20.74 4.54 17.76
C TRP A 49 21.07 3.06 17.53
N LEU A 50 21.39 2.67 16.31
CA LEU A 50 21.77 1.29 15.98
C LEU A 50 23.07 0.89 16.69
N GLU A 51 24.07 1.78 16.74
CA GLU A 51 25.31 1.59 17.49
C GLU A 51 25.06 1.47 19.00
N SER A 52 24.15 2.28 19.54
CA SER A 52 23.78 2.20 20.95
C SER A 52 23.08 0.89 21.29
N LEU A 53 22.20 0.43 20.41
CA LEU A 53 21.53 -0.87 20.55
C LEU A 53 22.50 -2.04 20.39
N ASP A 54 23.52 -1.91 19.55
CA ASP A 54 24.55 -2.94 19.42
C ASP A 54 25.35 -3.13 20.70
N LYS A 55 25.71 -2.05 21.38
CA LYS A 55 26.41 -2.11 22.67
C LYS A 55 25.61 -2.84 23.76
N GLU A 56 24.28 -2.81 23.68
CA GLU A 56 23.39 -3.42 24.67
C GLU A 56 22.97 -4.84 24.30
N TYR A 57 22.70 -5.08 23.02
CA TYR A 57 22.07 -6.32 22.54
C TYR A 57 22.95 -7.18 21.61
N ASN A 58 24.17 -6.74 21.28
CA ASN A 58 25.09 -7.41 20.34
C ASN A 58 24.38 -7.77 19.01
N ILE A 59 23.87 -6.74 18.33
CA ILE A 59 23.10 -6.91 17.09
C ILE A 59 24.01 -7.34 15.95
N PHE A 60 25.21 -6.79 15.88
CA PHE A 60 26.25 -7.15 14.93
C PHE A 60 27.05 -8.36 15.39
N SER A 61 27.73 -9.02 14.47
CA SER A 61 28.61 -10.14 14.72
C SER A 61 30.05 -9.74 14.40
N GLU A 62 31.04 -10.58 14.83
CA GLU A 62 32.47 -10.37 14.48
C GLU A 62 32.70 -10.40 12.96
N GLU A 63 31.80 -11.06 12.20
CA GLU A 63 31.91 -11.21 10.75
C GLU A 63 31.10 -10.13 9.97
N TYR A 64 30.27 -9.33 10.65
CA TYR A 64 29.39 -8.34 10.01
C TYR A 64 29.22 -7.12 10.91
N SER A 65 29.89 -6.05 10.56
CA SER A 65 29.95 -4.80 11.32
C SER A 65 28.91 -3.75 10.88
N LEU A 66 28.86 -2.63 11.61
CA LEU A 66 28.05 -1.46 11.24
C LEU A 66 28.51 -0.84 9.90
N GLU A 67 29.84 -0.84 9.67
CA GLU A 67 30.44 -0.36 8.44
C GLU A 67 30.03 -1.21 7.25
N ASP A 68 30.07 -2.54 7.39
CA ASP A 68 29.61 -3.47 6.36
C ASP A 68 28.14 -3.28 6.03
N PHE A 69 27.31 -3.05 7.06
CA PHE A 69 25.89 -2.75 6.87
C PHE A 69 25.68 -1.44 6.11
N GLN A 70 26.44 -0.38 6.42
CA GLN A 70 26.37 0.90 5.70
C GLN A 70 26.78 0.74 4.24
N GLU A 71 27.85 -0.02 3.96
CA GLU A 71 28.26 -0.31 2.58
C GLU A 71 27.21 -1.11 1.82
N ASP A 72 26.61 -2.11 2.45
CA ASP A 72 25.55 -2.90 1.84
C ASP A 72 24.31 -2.06 1.54
N LEU A 73 23.94 -1.14 2.42
CA LEU A 73 22.84 -0.18 2.16
C LEU A 73 23.14 0.67 0.92
N LYS A 74 24.40 1.12 0.74
CA LYS A 74 24.84 1.87 -0.44
C LYS A 74 24.85 0.99 -1.69
N LYS A 75 25.49 -0.18 -1.61
CA LYS A 75 25.58 -1.15 -2.73
C LYS A 75 24.20 -1.59 -3.20
N ARG A 76 23.30 -1.85 -2.27
CA ARG A 76 21.90 -2.22 -2.58
C ARG A 76 21.05 -1.00 -2.98
N GLY A 77 21.59 0.22 -2.92
CA GLY A 77 20.94 1.45 -3.37
C GLY A 77 19.78 1.93 -2.49
N TYR A 78 19.83 1.66 -1.20
CA TYR A 78 18.86 2.18 -0.22
C TYR A 78 19.19 3.59 0.25
N ILE A 79 20.47 3.93 0.34
CA ILE A 79 20.98 5.26 0.69
C ILE A 79 21.92 5.79 -0.38
N LYS A 80 22.02 7.10 -0.51
CA LYS A 80 22.98 7.81 -1.38
C LYS A 80 23.64 8.93 -0.60
N ASP A 81 24.90 9.18 -0.93
CA ASP A 81 25.59 10.38 -0.46
C ASP A 81 25.28 11.53 -1.44
N GLU A 82 24.76 12.62 -0.93
CA GLU A 82 24.60 13.87 -1.69
C GLU A 82 25.66 14.86 -1.23
N ILE A 83 26.41 15.37 -2.19
CA ILE A 83 27.42 16.43 -1.96
C ILE A 83 26.68 17.74 -2.01
N ASP A 84 26.59 18.48 -0.91
CA ASP A 84 26.06 19.83 -0.89
C ASP A 84 26.96 20.74 -1.77
N SER A 85 26.45 21.06 -2.96
CA SER A 85 27.13 21.93 -3.93
C SER A 85 27.08 23.41 -3.56
N ASP A 86 26.34 23.79 -2.51
CA ASP A 86 26.05 25.21 -2.21
C ASP A 86 26.97 25.86 -1.15
N ASN A 87 27.96 25.11 -0.62
CA ASN A 87 28.94 25.72 0.30
C ASN A 87 30.34 25.77 -0.33
N ASP A 88 30.72 26.96 -0.76
CA ASP A 88 32.05 27.38 -1.26
C ASP A 88 33.18 27.37 -0.18
N SER A 89 32.99 26.61 0.88
CA SER A 89 33.99 26.39 1.93
C SER A 89 34.32 24.92 2.04
N GLY A 90 35.35 24.49 1.40
CA GLY A 90 36.13 23.23 1.30
C GLY A 90 36.04 22.14 2.36
N SER A 91 34.92 21.93 3.03
CA SER A 91 34.63 20.79 3.89
C SER A 91 33.35 20.12 3.38
N GLY A 92 33.53 19.21 2.43
CA GLY A 92 32.43 18.41 1.85
C GLY A 92 31.75 17.54 2.90
N ASN A 93 30.77 18.08 3.58
CA ASN A 93 29.88 17.28 4.41
C ASN A 93 28.90 16.56 3.45
N SER A 94 29.19 15.29 3.13
CA SER A 94 28.27 14.47 2.36
C SER A 94 27.08 14.07 3.23
N LYS A 95 25.91 14.64 2.93
CA LYS A 95 24.66 14.26 3.61
C LYS A 95 24.13 12.98 3.00
N LYS A 96 23.83 11.99 3.85
CA LYS A 96 23.20 10.75 3.41
C LYS A 96 21.69 10.98 3.22
N ILE A 97 21.16 10.54 2.07
CA ILE A 97 19.75 10.71 1.72
C ILE A 97 19.09 9.35 1.46
N LEU A 98 17.84 9.22 1.90
CA LEU A 98 17.00 8.07 1.60
C LEU A 98 16.66 8.03 0.11
N THR A 99 16.73 6.84 -0.48
CA THR A 99 16.31 6.65 -1.87
C THR A 99 14.84 6.23 -1.95
N ALA A 100 14.23 6.40 -3.13
CA ALA A 100 12.88 5.91 -3.41
C ALA A 100 12.72 4.39 -3.14
N LYS A 101 13.83 3.64 -3.23
CA LYS A 101 13.86 2.21 -2.91
C LYS A 101 13.66 1.96 -1.42
N LEU A 102 14.34 2.74 -0.56
CA LEU A 102 14.19 2.64 0.88
C LEU A 102 12.80 3.11 1.31
N GLU A 103 12.30 4.23 0.78
CA GLU A 103 10.94 4.69 1.04
C GLU A 103 9.88 3.63 0.69
N SER A 104 10.06 2.93 -0.44
CA SER A 104 9.19 1.81 -0.81
C SER A 104 9.31 0.63 0.16
N ALA A 105 10.54 0.34 0.63
CA ALA A 105 10.78 -0.72 1.62
C ALA A 105 10.12 -0.39 2.96
N LEU A 106 10.17 0.86 3.41
CA LEU A 106 9.48 1.34 4.63
C LEU A 106 7.96 1.15 4.54
N ARG A 107 7.35 1.56 3.42
CA ARG A 107 5.89 1.37 3.23
C ARG A 107 5.50 -0.10 3.20
N LYS A 108 6.29 -0.96 2.55
CA LYS A 108 6.06 -2.41 2.55
C LYS A 108 6.18 -3.01 3.95
N TYR A 109 7.20 -2.59 4.69
CA TYR A 109 7.42 -3.02 6.06
C TYR A 109 6.25 -2.62 6.96
N ALA A 110 5.80 -1.37 6.87
CA ALA A 110 4.62 -0.88 7.59
C ALA A 110 3.34 -1.68 7.22
N LEU A 111 3.15 -2.00 5.93
CA LEU A 111 2.04 -2.82 5.48
C LEU A 111 2.07 -4.22 6.10
N ASP A 112 3.24 -4.86 6.09
CA ASP A 112 3.41 -6.22 6.62
C ASP A 112 3.24 -6.26 8.15
N GLN A 113 3.66 -5.20 8.86
CA GLN A 113 3.47 -5.08 10.30
C GLN A 113 1.99 -4.89 10.69
N ILE A 114 1.26 -4.03 10.00
CA ILE A 114 -0.10 -3.65 10.40
C ILE A 114 -1.14 -4.64 9.89
N PHE A 115 -1.03 -5.08 8.64
CA PHE A 115 -2.02 -5.96 8.00
C PHE A 115 -1.55 -7.41 7.88
N GLY A 116 -0.33 -7.73 8.35
CA GLY A 116 0.29 -9.03 8.18
C GLY A 116 0.64 -9.33 6.72
N LYS A 117 1.11 -10.55 6.46
CA LYS A 117 1.39 -10.99 5.09
C LYS A 117 0.08 -11.15 4.34
N LEU A 118 -0.31 -10.14 3.61
CA LEU A 118 -1.48 -10.20 2.73
C LEU A 118 -1.28 -11.33 1.71
N LYS A 119 -2.16 -12.32 1.75
CA LYS A 119 -2.21 -13.34 0.69
C LYS A 119 -2.43 -12.62 -0.64
N LYS A 120 -1.70 -13.03 -1.69
CA LYS A 120 -1.90 -12.53 -3.05
C LYS A 120 -3.35 -12.88 -3.46
N SER A 121 -4.27 -11.96 -3.22
CA SER A 121 -5.57 -11.96 -3.89
C SER A 121 -5.41 -11.19 -5.19
N GLY A 122 -6.20 -11.53 -6.21
CA GLY A 122 -6.22 -10.77 -7.47
C GLY A 122 -6.42 -9.27 -7.23
N LEU A 123 -6.21 -8.46 -8.26
CA LEU A 123 -6.45 -7.01 -8.21
C LEU A 123 -7.84 -6.73 -7.64
N GLY A 124 -7.91 -6.04 -6.51
CA GLY A 124 -9.15 -5.68 -5.86
C GLY A 124 -9.89 -4.62 -6.67
N ASN A 125 -11.17 -4.83 -6.85
CA ASN A 125 -12.08 -3.83 -7.41
C ASN A 125 -13.17 -3.59 -6.39
N HIS A 126 -13.56 -2.31 -6.23
CA HIS A 126 -14.72 -2.00 -5.41
C HIS A 126 -15.97 -2.45 -6.18
N GLN A 127 -16.63 -3.47 -5.66
CA GLN A 127 -17.90 -3.91 -6.22
C GLN A 127 -18.99 -2.93 -5.81
N THR A 128 -19.75 -2.43 -6.78
CA THR A 128 -20.98 -1.68 -6.49
C THR A 128 -22.18 -2.64 -6.58
N SER A 129 -23.15 -2.47 -5.70
CA SER A 129 -24.39 -3.23 -5.73
C SER A 129 -25.31 -2.88 -6.93
N LYS A 130 -24.93 -1.89 -7.74
CA LYS A 130 -25.64 -1.52 -8.94
C LYS A 130 -25.04 -2.22 -10.15
N SER A 131 -25.82 -3.09 -10.78
CA SER A 131 -25.54 -3.59 -12.13
C SER A 131 -25.68 -2.43 -13.12
N GLY A 132 -24.74 -2.28 -14.05
CA GLY A 132 -24.74 -1.24 -15.05
C GLY A 132 -23.69 -1.50 -16.12
N LEU A 133 -23.63 -0.66 -17.14
CA LEU A 133 -22.68 -0.70 -18.27
C LEU A 133 -21.22 -0.57 -17.81
N GLY A 134 -20.63 -1.66 -17.31
CA GLY A 134 -19.21 -1.76 -16.92
C GLY A 134 -18.43 -2.64 -17.89
N ASP A 135 -17.10 -2.43 -17.96
CA ASP A 135 -16.21 -3.12 -18.92
C ASP A 135 -15.84 -4.56 -18.53
N GLU A 136 -16.18 -5.05 -17.35
CA GLU A 136 -15.87 -6.43 -16.93
C GLU A 136 -17.13 -7.26 -16.74
N LYS A 137 -17.14 -8.40 -17.43
CA LYS A 137 -18.13 -9.45 -17.32
C LYS A 137 -17.91 -10.19 -16.00
N ASP A 138 -18.96 -10.27 -15.18
CA ASP A 138 -18.90 -10.89 -13.85
C ASP A 138 -19.20 -12.40 -13.89
N GLY A 139 -19.57 -12.91 -15.07
CA GLY A 139 -19.97 -14.30 -15.24
C GLY A 139 -21.37 -14.63 -14.71
N GLU A 140 -22.04 -13.69 -14.05
CA GLU A 140 -23.45 -13.86 -13.69
C GLU A 140 -24.34 -13.60 -14.90
N LEU A 141 -25.27 -14.51 -15.17
CA LEU A 141 -26.21 -14.47 -16.28
C LEU A 141 -27.58 -14.05 -15.75
N ARG A 142 -28.24 -13.15 -16.47
CA ARG A 142 -29.63 -12.79 -16.19
C ARG A 142 -30.45 -12.72 -17.48
N GLU A 143 -31.75 -12.72 -17.36
CA GLU A 143 -32.65 -12.51 -18.49
C GLU A 143 -32.52 -11.08 -19.04
N PHE A 144 -32.64 -10.96 -20.37
CA PHE A 144 -32.65 -9.69 -21.09
C PHE A 144 -33.83 -8.82 -20.59
N ARG A 145 -33.59 -7.52 -20.51
CA ARG A 145 -34.59 -6.52 -20.21
C ARG A 145 -34.51 -5.40 -21.23
N TYR A 146 -35.65 -4.86 -21.59
CA TYR A 146 -35.72 -3.72 -22.51
C TYR A 146 -34.85 -2.56 -21.99
N GLY A 147 -33.92 -2.11 -22.83
CA GLY A 147 -32.91 -1.10 -22.48
C GLY A 147 -31.50 -1.65 -22.20
N ASP A 148 -31.32 -2.98 -22.21
CA ASP A 148 -29.99 -3.58 -22.11
C ASP A 148 -29.21 -3.37 -23.41
N ASP A 149 -27.89 -3.27 -23.28
CA ASP A 149 -27.01 -3.16 -24.45
C ASP A 149 -26.92 -4.51 -25.16
N ILE A 150 -27.11 -4.48 -26.47
CA ILE A 150 -27.03 -5.67 -27.34
C ILE A 150 -25.67 -6.33 -27.28
N SER A 151 -24.60 -5.55 -27.04
CA SER A 151 -23.24 -6.07 -26.89
C SER A 151 -23.04 -6.94 -25.64
N SER A 152 -23.93 -6.83 -24.66
CA SER A 152 -23.89 -7.61 -23.42
C SER A 152 -24.62 -8.96 -23.52
N ILE A 153 -25.28 -9.26 -24.64
CA ILE A 153 -26.02 -10.50 -24.85
C ILE A 153 -25.01 -11.66 -25.01
N ASN A 154 -25.14 -12.68 -24.17
CA ASN A 154 -24.42 -13.94 -24.34
C ASN A 154 -25.17 -14.85 -25.31
N MET A 155 -24.76 -14.81 -26.58
CA MET A 155 -25.42 -15.57 -27.65
C MET A 155 -25.36 -17.08 -27.41
N THR A 156 -24.28 -17.60 -26.79
CA THR A 156 -24.13 -19.04 -26.53
C THR A 156 -25.20 -19.54 -25.55
N GLU A 157 -25.41 -18.84 -24.45
CA GLU A 157 -26.40 -19.22 -23.43
C GLU A 157 -27.82 -18.89 -23.93
N SER A 158 -28.00 -17.83 -24.73
CA SER A 158 -29.29 -17.50 -25.37
C SER A 158 -29.74 -18.60 -26.33
N VAL A 159 -28.83 -19.06 -27.22
CA VAL A 159 -29.11 -20.19 -28.14
C VAL A 159 -29.45 -21.46 -27.36
N LYS A 160 -28.71 -21.77 -26.31
CA LYS A 160 -28.94 -22.93 -25.45
C LYS A 160 -30.32 -22.87 -24.78
N LYS A 161 -30.70 -21.70 -24.26
CA LYS A 161 -32.03 -21.48 -23.67
C LYS A 161 -33.14 -21.63 -24.71
N ALA A 162 -32.96 -21.05 -25.91
CA ALA A 162 -33.90 -21.19 -27.02
C ALA A 162 -34.08 -22.67 -27.46
N GLN A 163 -33.00 -23.46 -27.51
CA GLN A 163 -33.08 -24.89 -27.83
C GLN A 163 -33.83 -25.70 -26.77
N ILE A 164 -33.66 -25.32 -25.48
CA ILE A 164 -34.41 -25.96 -24.39
C ILE A 164 -35.90 -25.65 -24.47
N ASN A 165 -36.25 -24.40 -24.79
CA ASN A 165 -37.64 -23.92 -24.81
C ASN A 165 -38.41 -24.37 -26.06
N ASN A 166 -37.77 -24.32 -27.25
CA ASN A 166 -38.44 -24.51 -28.56
C ASN A 166 -38.07 -25.80 -29.26
N GLY A 167 -37.11 -26.59 -28.73
CA GLY A 167 -36.63 -27.80 -29.37
C GLY A 167 -35.66 -27.55 -30.55
N LEU A 168 -35.17 -28.63 -31.14
CA LEU A 168 -34.22 -28.56 -32.23
C LEU A 168 -34.86 -28.46 -33.65
N SER A 169 -36.16 -28.82 -33.78
CA SER A 169 -36.83 -28.90 -35.07
C SER A 169 -37.35 -27.54 -35.57
N ASP A 170 -37.79 -26.68 -34.68
CA ASP A 170 -38.32 -25.34 -34.97
C ASP A 170 -37.54 -24.29 -34.21
N PHE A 171 -36.24 -24.20 -34.50
CA PHE A 171 -35.36 -23.30 -33.80
C PHE A 171 -35.73 -21.82 -34.07
N LEU A 172 -36.27 -21.15 -33.05
CA LEU A 172 -36.55 -19.74 -33.07
C LEU A 172 -36.02 -19.13 -31.75
N ILE A 173 -35.29 -18.03 -31.83
CA ILE A 173 -34.86 -17.27 -30.66
C ILE A 173 -35.89 -16.16 -30.43
N THR A 174 -36.49 -16.15 -29.24
CA THR A 174 -37.39 -15.11 -28.78
C THR A 174 -36.70 -14.19 -27.79
N GLU A 175 -37.31 -13.03 -27.51
CA GLU A 175 -36.78 -12.09 -26.52
C GLU A 175 -36.61 -12.72 -25.12
N ASN A 176 -37.46 -13.65 -24.76
CA ASN A 176 -37.42 -14.40 -23.48
C ASN A 176 -36.25 -15.39 -23.39
N ASP A 177 -35.64 -15.74 -24.52
CA ASP A 177 -34.49 -16.63 -24.58
C ASP A 177 -33.16 -15.89 -24.47
N LEU A 178 -33.21 -14.55 -24.62
CA LEU A 178 -32.01 -13.74 -24.53
C LEU A 178 -31.48 -13.69 -23.10
N VAL A 179 -30.19 -14.01 -22.98
CA VAL A 179 -29.44 -14.00 -21.72
C VAL A 179 -28.35 -12.97 -21.82
N VAL A 180 -28.26 -12.11 -20.81
CA VAL A 180 -27.29 -11.02 -20.73
C VAL A 180 -26.27 -11.33 -19.65
N GLU A 181 -25.00 -11.14 -19.95
CA GLU A 181 -23.94 -11.15 -18.94
C GLU A 181 -24.03 -9.87 -18.14
N GLN A 182 -24.13 -10.02 -16.81
CA GLN A 182 -24.07 -8.87 -15.92
C GLN A 182 -22.66 -8.29 -15.93
N THR A 183 -22.59 -7.01 -16.22
CA THR A 183 -21.37 -6.24 -16.07
C THR A 183 -21.48 -5.42 -14.79
N ARG A 184 -20.48 -5.49 -13.93
CA ARG A 184 -20.41 -4.65 -12.73
C ARG A 184 -19.59 -3.40 -13.01
N HIS A 185 -20.11 -2.27 -12.59
CA HIS A 185 -19.33 -1.05 -12.59
C HIS A 185 -18.17 -1.18 -11.59
N LYS A 186 -16.94 -1.12 -12.09
CA LYS A 186 -15.78 -0.91 -11.25
C LYS A 186 -15.78 0.55 -10.80
N ALA A 187 -16.18 0.78 -9.57
CA ALA A 187 -16.09 2.11 -9.01
C ALA A 187 -14.64 2.40 -8.63
N GLN A 188 -14.10 3.47 -9.18
CA GLN A 188 -12.86 4.07 -8.68
C GLN A 188 -13.18 4.85 -7.42
N MET A 189 -12.32 4.74 -6.42
CA MET A 189 -12.45 5.49 -5.17
C MET A 189 -11.43 6.61 -5.10
N SER A 190 -11.85 7.76 -4.58
CA SER A 190 -10.94 8.85 -4.23
C SER A 190 -10.82 8.94 -2.72
N THR A 191 -9.63 8.70 -2.22
CA THR A 191 -9.31 8.72 -0.79
C THR A 191 -8.48 9.94 -0.44
N VAL A 192 -8.87 10.63 0.62
CA VAL A 192 -8.02 11.62 1.30
C VAL A 192 -7.63 11.05 2.66
N LEU A 193 -6.33 10.98 2.90
CA LEU A 193 -5.76 10.61 4.19
C LEU A 193 -5.31 11.88 4.89
N MET A 194 -5.92 12.18 6.03
CA MET A 194 -5.58 13.32 6.90
C MET A 194 -4.76 12.84 8.08
N ILE A 195 -3.64 13.48 8.36
CA ILE A 195 -2.74 13.13 9.46
C ILE A 195 -2.57 14.35 10.33
N ASP A 196 -2.87 14.19 11.60
CA ASP A 196 -2.61 15.21 12.63
C ASP A 196 -1.11 15.30 12.91
N ILE A 197 -0.59 16.52 12.89
CA ILE A 197 0.79 16.83 13.27
C ILE A 197 0.84 17.87 14.40
N SER A 198 -0.26 18.04 15.11
CA SER A 198 -0.36 18.95 16.24
C SER A 198 0.49 18.46 17.43
N HIS A 199 0.73 19.34 18.37
CA HIS A 199 1.57 19.07 19.52
C HIS A 199 1.05 17.94 20.41
N SER A 200 -0.26 17.68 20.43
CA SER A 200 -0.89 16.59 21.19
C SER A 200 -0.35 15.20 20.79
N MET A 201 0.11 15.05 19.55
CA MET A 201 0.67 13.79 19.05
C MET A 201 1.98 13.33 19.73
N ILE A 202 2.60 14.18 20.56
CA ILE A 202 3.81 13.89 21.37
C ILE A 202 3.68 14.30 22.84
N LEU A 203 2.48 14.69 23.27
CA LEU A 203 2.26 15.11 24.66
C LEU A 203 2.39 13.92 25.64
N TYR A 204 2.80 14.26 26.87
CA TYR A 204 2.93 13.31 27.98
C TYR A 204 3.95 12.19 27.80
N GLY A 205 4.94 12.36 26.88
CA GLY A 205 5.98 11.36 26.62
C GLY A 205 5.51 10.17 25.76
N GLU A 206 4.31 10.25 25.21
CA GLU A 206 3.80 9.27 24.26
C GLU A 206 4.11 9.70 22.83
N ASP A 207 4.81 8.82 22.09
CA ASP A 207 5.05 8.99 20.67
C ASP A 207 3.88 8.42 19.86
N ARG A 208 2.90 9.25 19.53
CA ARG A 208 1.73 8.87 18.72
C ARG A 208 1.97 9.10 17.24
N ILE A 209 2.92 9.97 16.88
CA ILE A 209 3.20 10.28 15.48
C ILE A 209 3.86 9.10 14.73
N THR A 210 4.71 8.34 15.39
CA THR A 210 5.36 7.17 14.74
C THR A 210 4.35 6.08 14.38
N PRO A 211 3.43 5.62 15.26
CA PRO A 211 2.33 4.75 14.87
C PRO A 211 1.46 5.34 13.75
N ALA A 212 1.13 6.63 13.83
CA ALA A 212 0.34 7.31 12.80
C ALA A 212 1.03 7.27 11.42
N LYS A 213 2.33 7.54 11.36
CA LYS A 213 3.13 7.39 10.12
C LYS A 213 3.10 5.96 9.59
N LYS A 214 3.26 4.96 10.46
CA LYS A 214 3.19 3.54 10.05
C LYS A 214 1.85 3.18 9.46
N VAL A 215 0.74 3.56 10.11
CA VAL A 215 -0.62 3.34 9.59
C VAL A 215 -0.81 4.05 8.24
N ALA A 216 -0.38 5.30 8.12
CA ALA A 216 -0.46 6.06 6.88
C ALA A 216 0.32 5.39 5.74
N MET A 217 1.56 4.98 6.00
CA MET A 217 2.40 4.28 5.01
C MET A 217 1.79 2.94 4.59
N ALA A 218 1.27 2.17 5.55
CA ALA A 218 0.62 0.89 5.30
C ALA A 218 -0.65 1.05 4.44
N LEU A 219 -1.49 2.04 4.76
CA LEU A 219 -2.72 2.31 4.02
C LEU A 219 -2.42 2.75 2.58
N VAL A 220 -1.44 3.63 2.39
CA VAL A 220 -1.00 4.06 1.06
C VAL A 220 -0.49 2.89 0.22
N GLU A 221 0.33 2.03 0.81
CA GLU A 221 0.86 0.85 0.11
C GLU A 221 -0.24 -0.16 -0.21
N LEU A 222 -1.20 -0.36 0.72
CA LEU A 222 -2.37 -1.22 0.52
C LEU A 222 -3.20 -0.74 -0.68
N ILE A 223 -3.56 0.55 -0.70
CA ILE A 223 -4.37 1.12 -1.79
C ILE A 223 -3.63 1.01 -3.11
N LYS A 224 -2.36 1.37 -3.17
CA LYS A 224 -1.57 1.28 -4.41
C LYS A 224 -1.44 -0.14 -4.96
N ARG A 225 -1.31 -1.13 -4.07
CA ARG A 225 -1.15 -2.54 -4.49
C ARG A 225 -2.47 -3.19 -4.87
N LYS A 226 -3.49 -2.99 -4.04
CA LYS A 226 -4.77 -3.69 -4.18
C LYS A 226 -5.72 -2.97 -5.13
N TYR A 227 -5.68 -1.63 -5.15
CA TYR A 227 -6.58 -0.78 -5.89
C TYR A 227 -5.81 0.26 -6.75
N PRO A 228 -5.06 -0.16 -7.78
CA PRO A 228 -4.17 0.72 -8.55
C PRO A 228 -4.91 1.82 -9.32
N LYS A 229 -6.22 1.68 -9.53
CA LYS A 229 -7.06 2.69 -10.18
C LYS A 229 -7.61 3.75 -9.23
N ASP A 230 -7.48 3.54 -7.92
CA ASP A 230 -7.91 4.50 -6.91
C ASP A 230 -6.93 5.65 -6.78
N SER A 231 -7.44 6.81 -6.44
CA SER A 231 -6.60 7.97 -6.14
C SER A 231 -6.48 8.18 -4.64
N ILE A 232 -5.25 8.44 -4.18
CA ILE A 232 -4.98 8.79 -2.78
C ILE A 232 -4.28 10.13 -2.70
N HIS A 233 -4.76 11.00 -1.82
CA HIS A 233 -4.18 12.28 -1.48
C HIS A 233 -3.91 12.32 0.01
N ILE A 234 -2.80 12.93 0.40
CA ILE A 234 -2.39 13.01 1.80
C ILE A 234 -2.39 14.48 2.19
N ILE A 235 -3.04 14.75 3.32
CA ILE A 235 -3.09 16.06 3.96
C ILE A 235 -2.50 15.92 5.35
N VAL A 236 -1.70 16.86 5.76
CA VAL A 236 -1.33 17.07 7.15
C VAL A 236 -2.03 18.31 7.67
N PHE A 237 -2.42 18.29 8.92
CA PHE A 237 -3.09 19.42 9.56
C PHE A 237 -2.57 19.68 10.97
N GLY A 238 -2.53 20.95 11.30
CA GLY A 238 -2.17 21.52 12.59
C GLY A 238 -2.92 22.83 12.72
N ASN A 239 -2.25 23.98 12.82
CA ASN A 239 -2.90 25.32 12.73
C ASN A 239 -3.58 25.53 11.36
N GLU A 240 -2.92 25.05 10.32
CA GLU A 240 -3.36 25.06 8.93
C GLU A 240 -3.32 23.64 8.37
N ALA A 241 -3.80 23.47 7.14
CA ALA A 241 -3.75 22.19 6.46
C ALA A 241 -3.10 22.35 5.07
N TRP A 242 -2.26 21.37 4.71
CA TRP A 242 -1.63 21.33 3.39
C TRP A 242 -1.43 19.91 2.88
N THR A 243 -1.27 19.79 1.58
CA THR A 243 -1.03 18.49 0.94
C THR A 243 0.45 18.15 0.95
N ILE A 244 0.75 16.86 1.16
CA ILE A 244 2.11 16.33 1.05
C ILE A 244 2.16 15.18 0.03
N LYS A 245 3.36 14.89 -0.46
CA LYS A 245 3.60 13.75 -1.35
C LYS A 245 3.76 12.47 -0.52
N ILE A 246 3.48 11.33 -1.12
CA ILE A 246 3.63 10.02 -0.46
C ILE A 246 5.08 9.78 0.00
N LYS A 247 6.06 10.29 -0.72
CA LYS A 247 7.48 10.21 -0.35
C LYS A 247 7.81 10.96 0.94
N ASP A 248 7.03 11.98 1.28
CA ASP A 248 7.28 12.83 2.44
C ASP A 248 6.77 12.21 3.76
N LEU A 249 5.99 11.12 3.68
CA LEU A 249 5.41 10.43 4.85
C LEU A 249 6.44 10.01 5.92
N PRO A 250 7.59 9.38 5.57
CA PRO A 250 8.58 8.98 6.58
C PRO A 250 9.17 10.16 7.34
N TYR A 251 9.22 11.34 6.70
CA TYR A 251 9.86 12.56 7.23
C TYR A 251 8.94 13.43 8.07
N LEU A 252 7.68 13.03 8.29
CA LEU A 252 6.75 13.80 9.09
C LEU A 252 7.26 13.99 10.51
N LYS A 253 7.25 15.23 10.94
CA LYS A 253 7.55 15.66 12.32
C LYS A 253 6.35 16.42 12.89
N VAL A 254 6.15 16.27 14.18
CA VAL A 254 5.18 17.07 14.91
C VAL A 254 5.72 18.49 15.07
N GLY A 255 4.86 19.47 14.88
CA GLY A 255 5.18 20.86 15.10
C GLY A 255 4.49 21.43 16.35
N PRO A 256 4.82 22.67 16.72
CA PRO A 256 4.16 23.38 17.81
C PRO A 256 2.78 23.92 17.36
N TYR A 257 1.96 23.03 16.81
CA TYR A 257 0.67 23.37 16.21
C TYR A 257 -0.48 22.98 17.13
N HIS A 258 -1.57 23.76 17.08
CA HIS A 258 -2.86 23.38 17.63
C HIS A 258 -3.60 22.49 16.61
N THR A 259 -4.55 21.70 17.10
CA THR A 259 -5.37 20.85 16.25
C THR A 259 -6.47 21.66 15.58
N ASN A 260 -6.37 21.94 14.28
CA ASN A 260 -7.41 22.58 13.48
C ASN A 260 -7.98 21.57 12.46
N THR A 261 -8.86 20.71 12.95
CA THR A 261 -9.53 19.69 12.11
C THR A 261 -10.40 20.31 11.02
N VAL A 262 -10.94 21.51 11.27
CA VAL A 262 -11.82 22.20 10.29
C VAL A 262 -11.03 22.54 9.03
N ALA A 263 -9.84 23.15 9.17
CA ALA A 263 -8.98 23.46 8.02
C ALA A 263 -8.62 22.19 7.21
N GLY A 264 -8.33 21.08 7.91
CA GLY A 264 -8.05 19.79 7.29
C GLY A 264 -9.24 19.26 6.49
N LEU A 265 -10.46 19.31 7.07
CA LEU A 265 -11.68 18.85 6.42
C LEU A 265 -12.07 19.73 5.22
N GLU A 266 -11.93 21.03 5.33
CA GLU A 266 -12.20 21.96 4.21
C GLU A 266 -11.27 21.65 3.03
N LEU A 267 -9.98 21.49 3.26
CA LEU A 267 -9.03 21.13 2.22
C LEU A 267 -9.33 19.74 1.63
N ALA A 268 -9.70 18.77 2.47
CA ALA A 268 -10.09 17.43 2.01
C ALA A 268 -11.34 17.48 1.12
N MET A 269 -12.35 18.24 1.51
CA MET A 269 -13.57 18.43 0.71
C MET A 269 -13.26 19.10 -0.63
N ASP A 270 -12.38 20.09 -0.65
CA ASP A 270 -12.01 20.80 -1.89
C ASP A 270 -11.27 19.86 -2.87
N ILE A 271 -10.39 18.99 -2.36
CA ILE A 271 -9.74 17.98 -3.19
C ILE A 271 -10.78 17.00 -3.75
N LEU A 272 -11.68 16.50 -2.90
CA LEU A 272 -12.67 15.51 -3.30
C LEU A 272 -13.75 16.08 -4.24
N ARG A 273 -14.13 17.35 -4.11
CA ARG A 273 -15.07 18.02 -5.04
C ARG A 273 -14.54 18.04 -6.46
N ARG A 274 -13.23 18.20 -6.66
CA ARG A 274 -12.59 18.22 -7.98
C ARG A 274 -12.48 16.84 -8.62
N LYS A 275 -12.74 15.76 -7.87
CA LYS A 275 -12.71 14.38 -8.39
C LYS A 275 -14.05 14.01 -9.04
N ARG A 276 -13.96 13.38 -10.21
CA ARG A 276 -15.14 12.94 -10.96
C ARG A 276 -15.78 11.67 -10.41
N ASN A 277 -15.02 10.90 -9.60
CA ASN A 277 -15.47 9.64 -9.02
C ASN A 277 -16.63 9.88 -8.06
N THR A 278 -17.61 8.98 -8.08
CA THR A 278 -18.78 9.02 -7.16
C THR A 278 -18.37 8.60 -5.75
N ASN A 279 -17.47 7.60 -5.64
CA ASN A 279 -17.05 7.10 -4.35
C ASN A 279 -15.87 7.92 -3.81
N LYS A 280 -16.10 8.54 -2.66
CA LYS A 280 -15.14 9.43 -1.99
C LYS A 280 -15.10 9.07 -0.53
N GLN A 281 -13.89 9.05 0.05
CA GLN A 281 -13.72 8.78 1.47
C GLN A 281 -12.60 9.62 2.07
N ILE A 282 -12.72 9.87 3.35
CA ILE A 282 -11.70 10.53 4.17
C ILE A 282 -11.33 9.59 5.29
N PHE A 283 -10.04 9.34 5.45
CA PHE A 283 -9.47 8.72 6.65
C PHE A 283 -8.74 9.79 7.44
N MET A 284 -9.01 9.86 8.71
CA MET A 284 -8.33 10.78 9.61
C MET A 284 -7.58 10.00 10.69
N ILE A 285 -6.32 10.34 10.89
CA ILE A 285 -5.46 9.81 11.95
C ILE A 285 -5.15 10.96 12.89
N THR A 286 -5.63 10.87 14.11
CA THR A 286 -5.46 11.85 15.18
C THR A 286 -5.41 11.10 16.51
N ASP A 287 -5.02 11.77 17.59
CA ASP A 287 -5.00 11.24 18.96
C ASP A 287 -6.37 11.24 19.64
#